data_ce17a6404c229222664164a9a48aa26c
#
_entry.id   ce17a6404c229222664164a9a48aa26c
#
_cell.length_a   1.000
_cell.length_b   1.000
_cell.length_c   1.000
_cell.angle_alpha   90.00
_cell.angle_beta   90.00
_cell.angle_gamma   90.00
#
_symmetry.space_group_name_H-M   'P 1'
#
loop_
_entity.id
_entity.type
_entity.pdbx_description
1 polymer ?
#
loop_
_entity_poly.entity_id
_entity_poly.type
_entity_poly.pdbx_seq_one_letter_code
_entity_poly.pdbx_strand_id
1 'polypeptide(L)'
;QQAAQVEDIRAARGIPAAEEAAREWNVVMQLLDEMARLLGSQGITVPEYEDLFSLLLRSSDLGHIPQTLDAVVLASAGKMRLDAPDYVFVLGLAEGEFPSTPAESGLLTHADRDLLMAKQIDLPDCFENRVVREQVCFYKALTAPAKGLWMSWPKGQGQTLCAALEPIVEALQPAAPQLELIDLAATPADGLDVLGGGWPLTELERASLTEALRAPGEGVQAPRGLALLQRMEQDPPRQVQDLPTLEALLGRRLHISPSQLEKYYTCRYGYFLQYVLGLKPRRRAELSADQSGTLMHWVLQMALDPHPGADNPCAGLRPFLELDDAAMADLAAALVDEYARRYLPEDTARFAYLLSRLKKSMTSLLCYLRDEQNQSRFKPVACELKIGRGEDAVPGQVYRLSDGRTVQLVGTVDRADEWIEDDGTRWVRVVDYKTGSKKLDLKEVYCGLDCQMLLYLFSLTRDAGGRFTGAQPAGVLYLLADPAPQTLPRGQAARAVEYQLDGLVRDEQKIFDAMDADETGKYLPFGYRNGAPSPYQKEKRADSAKLSRIQLHLDDLVTQMGEQLYSGQIDAEPLVVSSSKSPCTWCDYSFICCHETGVHERALEAPAKPFEPEEEPEEKEEQP
;
A
#
# COMPACT_ATOMS: atom_id res chain seq x y z
N GLN A 1 25.76 31.14 -32.53
CA GLN A 1 25.86 29.69 -32.34
C GLN A 1 24.62 28.97 -32.88
N GLN A 2 23.41 29.35 -32.46
CA GLN A 2 22.15 28.73 -32.89
C GLN A 2 21.96 28.78 -34.42
N ALA A 3 22.12 29.93 -35.06
CA ALA A 3 21.98 30.05 -36.52
C ALA A 3 22.97 29.14 -37.29
N ALA A 4 24.18 28.98 -36.76
CA ALA A 4 25.18 28.06 -37.32
C ALA A 4 24.74 26.58 -37.15
N GLN A 5 24.21 26.20 -35.99
CA GLN A 5 23.70 24.84 -35.76
C GLN A 5 22.50 24.49 -36.64
N VAL A 6 21.56 25.42 -36.82
CA VAL A 6 20.42 25.22 -37.74
C VAL A 6 20.90 25.07 -39.19
N GLU A 7 21.91 25.84 -39.61
CA GLU A 7 22.50 25.73 -40.95
C GLU A 7 23.27 24.42 -41.14
N ASP A 8 23.99 23.95 -40.12
CA ASP A 8 24.63 22.63 -40.12
C ASP A 8 23.60 21.49 -40.21
N ILE A 9 22.48 21.58 -39.48
CA ILE A 9 21.38 20.62 -39.58
C ILE A 9 20.74 20.68 -40.96
N ARG A 10 20.55 21.87 -41.52
CA ARG A 10 20.03 22.07 -42.87
C ARG A 10 20.90 21.42 -43.92
N ALA A 11 22.21 21.57 -43.80
CA ALA A 11 23.19 20.95 -44.71
C ALA A 11 23.22 19.42 -44.58
N ALA A 12 23.07 18.90 -43.37
CA ALA A 12 23.18 17.47 -43.06
C ALA A 12 21.86 16.69 -43.28
N ARG A 13 20.70 17.29 -42.97
CA ARG A 13 19.40 16.61 -42.91
C ARG A 13 18.28 17.29 -43.72
N GLY A 14 18.57 18.40 -44.37
CA GLY A 14 17.63 19.14 -45.22
C GLY A 14 16.80 20.22 -44.47
N ILE A 15 16.00 20.95 -45.23
CA ILE A 15 15.22 22.09 -44.77
C ILE A 15 14.23 21.72 -43.67
N PRO A 16 13.44 20.61 -43.76
CA PRO A 16 12.46 20.27 -42.74
C PRO A 16 13.04 20.06 -41.33
N ALA A 17 14.18 19.38 -41.25
CA ALA A 17 14.87 19.14 -39.98
C ALA A 17 15.45 20.43 -39.36
N ALA A 18 15.89 21.36 -40.24
CA ALA A 18 16.36 22.67 -39.78
C ALA A 18 15.22 23.56 -39.24
N GLU A 19 14.06 23.52 -39.88
CA GLU A 19 12.86 24.23 -39.41
C GLU A 19 12.31 23.66 -38.10
N GLU A 20 12.40 22.34 -37.93
CA GLU A 20 12.02 21.67 -36.70
C GLU A 20 12.94 22.09 -35.55
N ALA A 21 14.25 22.00 -35.73
CA ALA A 21 15.23 22.44 -34.75
C ALA A 21 15.09 23.93 -34.38
N ALA A 22 14.73 24.78 -35.33
CA ALA A 22 14.45 26.19 -35.07
C ALA A 22 13.19 26.39 -34.25
N ARG A 23 12.13 25.60 -34.47
CA ARG A 23 10.88 25.64 -33.71
C ARG A 23 11.10 25.18 -32.25
N GLU A 24 11.80 24.06 -32.08
CA GLU A 24 12.15 23.54 -30.75
C GLU A 24 12.89 24.60 -29.94
N TRP A 25 13.88 25.23 -30.55
CA TRP A 25 14.61 26.29 -29.87
C TRP A 25 13.75 27.50 -29.49
N ASN A 26 12.86 27.93 -30.39
CA ASN A 26 11.97 29.04 -30.13
C ASN A 26 11.03 28.75 -28.96
N VAL A 27 10.52 27.52 -28.82
CA VAL A 27 9.72 27.10 -27.68
C VAL A 27 10.53 27.17 -26.39
N VAL A 28 11.77 26.64 -26.39
CA VAL A 28 12.65 26.73 -25.21
C VAL A 28 12.88 28.18 -24.80
N MET A 29 13.17 29.08 -25.78
CA MET A 29 13.35 30.51 -25.50
C MET A 29 12.08 31.18 -24.96
N GLN A 30 10.92 30.85 -25.51
CA GLN A 30 9.63 31.36 -24.99
C GLN A 30 9.37 30.93 -23.55
N LEU A 31 9.64 29.68 -23.20
CA LEU A 31 9.50 29.19 -21.83
C LEU A 31 10.47 29.88 -20.87
N LEU A 32 11.70 30.11 -21.28
CA LEU A 32 12.67 30.88 -20.48
C LEU A 32 12.23 32.31 -20.27
N ASP A 33 11.70 32.98 -21.32
CA ASP A 33 11.16 34.34 -21.23
C ASP A 33 9.92 34.38 -20.30
N GLU A 34 9.06 33.36 -20.37
CA GLU A 34 7.90 33.26 -19.50
C GLU A 34 8.30 33.05 -18.05
N MET A 35 9.25 32.18 -17.77
CA MET A 35 9.83 32.01 -16.43
C MET A 35 10.44 33.31 -15.91
N ALA A 36 11.23 33.99 -16.72
CA ALA A 36 11.83 35.26 -16.34
C ALA A 36 10.75 36.34 -16.05
N ARG A 37 9.67 36.37 -16.83
CA ARG A 37 8.54 37.28 -16.63
C ARG A 37 7.77 37.00 -15.34
N LEU A 38 7.53 35.71 -15.02
CA LEU A 38 6.70 35.32 -13.87
C LEU A 38 7.50 35.28 -12.57
N LEU A 39 8.76 34.86 -12.62
CA LEU A 39 9.57 34.55 -11.46
C LEU A 39 10.79 35.49 -11.28
N GLY A 40 11.04 36.38 -12.23
CA GLY A 40 12.25 37.20 -12.26
C GLY A 40 12.46 38.14 -11.07
N SER A 41 11.42 38.39 -10.28
CA SER A 41 11.49 39.16 -9.04
C SER A 41 11.54 38.31 -7.77
N GLN A 42 11.48 36.99 -7.89
CA GLN A 42 11.46 36.07 -6.76
C GLN A 42 12.79 35.30 -6.69
N GLY A 43 13.34 35.19 -5.48
CA GLY A 43 14.49 34.32 -5.23
C GLY A 43 14.03 32.85 -5.19
N ILE A 44 14.36 32.09 -6.22
CA ILE A 44 14.12 30.65 -6.28
C ILE A 44 15.47 29.91 -6.24
N THR A 45 15.47 28.71 -5.70
CA THR A 45 16.65 27.86 -5.69
C THR A 45 16.86 27.17 -7.04
N VAL A 46 18.08 26.71 -7.31
CA VAL A 46 18.39 26.00 -8.55
C VAL A 46 17.51 24.73 -8.74
N PRO A 47 17.26 23.89 -7.72
CA PRO A 47 16.37 22.76 -7.84
C PRO A 47 14.91 23.15 -8.17
N GLU A 48 14.38 24.21 -7.55
CA GLU A 48 13.05 24.72 -7.85
C GLU A 48 12.94 25.23 -9.29
N TYR A 49 14.00 25.91 -9.77
CA TYR A 49 14.07 26.34 -11.17
C TYR A 49 14.06 25.15 -12.13
N GLU A 50 14.84 24.09 -11.85
CA GLU A 50 14.93 22.88 -12.66
C GLU A 50 13.59 22.15 -12.72
N ASP A 51 12.90 22.01 -11.59
CA ASP A 51 11.59 21.38 -11.50
C ASP A 51 10.52 22.14 -12.31
N LEU A 52 10.47 23.45 -12.18
CA LEU A 52 9.53 24.31 -12.90
C LEU A 52 9.81 24.33 -14.40
N PHE A 53 11.08 24.43 -14.80
CA PHE A 53 11.45 24.41 -16.19
C PHE A 53 11.13 23.06 -16.85
N SER A 54 11.41 21.95 -16.14
CA SER A 54 11.05 20.60 -16.59
C SER A 54 9.55 20.41 -16.73
N LEU A 55 8.76 20.97 -15.81
CA LEU A 55 7.30 20.95 -15.88
C LEU A 55 6.78 21.70 -17.11
N LEU A 56 7.30 22.88 -17.37
CA LEU A 56 6.93 23.70 -18.53
C LEU A 56 7.31 23.03 -19.85
N LEU A 57 8.49 22.44 -19.93
CA LEU A 57 8.92 21.67 -21.11
C LEU A 57 7.98 20.49 -21.40
N ARG A 58 7.58 19.75 -20.36
CA ARG A 58 6.65 18.61 -20.49
C ARG A 58 5.24 19.02 -20.89
N SER A 59 4.82 20.24 -20.55
CA SER A 59 3.51 20.79 -20.91
C SER A 59 3.47 21.45 -22.28
N SER A 60 4.63 21.65 -22.92
CA SER A 60 4.74 22.28 -24.23
C SER A 60 4.48 21.27 -25.34
N ASP A 61 3.64 21.61 -26.29
CA ASP A 61 3.34 20.81 -27.49
C ASP A 61 3.99 21.46 -28.71
N LEU A 62 4.88 20.74 -29.37
CA LEU A 62 5.60 21.19 -30.57
C LEU A 62 4.82 20.97 -31.87
N GLY A 63 3.53 20.91 -31.85
CA GLY A 63 2.64 20.76 -33.01
C GLY A 63 3.33 20.29 -34.29
N HIS A 64 3.30 19.00 -34.59
CA HIS A 64 3.90 18.46 -35.81
C HIS A 64 2.93 18.65 -36.98
N ILE A 65 3.31 19.43 -37.99
CA ILE A 65 2.53 19.53 -39.25
C ILE A 65 3.02 18.39 -40.14
N PRO A 66 2.18 17.40 -40.49
CA PRO A 66 2.56 16.35 -41.42
C PRO A 66 3.00 16.96 -42.75
N GLN A 67 4.21 16.62 -43.20
CA GLN A 67 4.80 17.24 -44.43
C GLN A 67 4.49 16.46 -45.69
N THR A 68 3.88 15.28 -45.60
CA THR A 68 3.57 14.46 -46.78
C THR A 68 2.07 14.16 -46.83
N LEU A 69 1.49 14.36 -48.04
CA LEU A 69 0.10 13.98 -48.33
C LEU A 69 -0.07 12.47 -48.51
N ASP A 70 1.05 11.74 -48.74
CA ASP A 70 1.08 10.29 -48.90
C ASP A 70 1.59 9.64 -47.60
N ALA A 71 0.81 9.74 -46.56
CA ALA A 71 1.11 9.17 -45.26
C ALA A 71 -0.16 8.70 -44.52
N VAL A 72 -0.03 7.63 -43.74
CA VAL A 72 -1.08 7.20 -42.82
C VAL A 72 -1.12 8.17 -41.66
N VAL A 73 -2.31 8.69 -41.35
CA VAL A 73 -2.50 9.61 -40.24
C VAL A 73 -2.86 8.81 -38.99
N LEU A 74 -2.03 8.90 -37.96
CA LEU A 74 -2.30 8.38 -36.62
C LEU A 74 -2.74 9.54 -35.70
N ALA A 75 -3.94 9.46 -35.16
CA ALA A 75 -4.45 10.49 -34.25
C ALA A 75 -5.46 9.92 -33.25
N SER A 76 -5.61 10.57 -32.11
CA SER A 76 -6.75 10.28 -31.23
C SER A 76 -8.04 10.85 -31.84
N ALA A 77 -9.17 10.16 -31.65
CA ALA A 77 -10.47 10.53 -32.22
C ALA A 77 -10.90 11.97 -31.93
N GLY A 78 -10.56 12.51 -30.75
CA GLY A 78 -10.86 13.88 -30.36
C GLY A 78 -10.01 14.98 -31.05
N LYS A 79 -8.86 14.61 -31.63
CA LYS A 79 -7.90 15.55 -32.25
C LYS A 79 -7.84 15.43 -33.78
N MET A 80 -8.50 14.42 -34.33
CA MET A 80 -8.46 14.16 -35.77
C MET A 80 -9.32 15.17 -36.54
N ARG A 81 -8.71 15.79 -37.56
CA ARG A 81 -9.39 16.65 -38.52
C ARG A 81 -9.03 16.14 -39.93
N LEU A 82 -9.87 15.27 -40.45
CA LEU A 82 -9.72 14.73 -41.79
C LEU A 82 -11.02 14.94 -42.59
N ASP A 83 -10.92 15.43 -43.79
CA ASP A 83 -12.02 15.51 -44.73
C ASP A 83 -12.16 14.18 -45.47
N ALA A 84 -13.17 13.38 -45.04
CA ALA A 84 -13.60 12.14 -45.68
C ALA A 84 -12.46 11.22 -46.16
N PRO A 85 -11.65 10.63 -45.25
CA PRO A 85 -10.63 9.65 -45.64
C PRO A 85 -11.30 8.41 -46.25
N ASP A 86 -10.64 7.79 -47.22
CA ASP A 86 -11.16 6.60 -47.89
C ASP A 86 -11.37 5.44 -46.89
N TYR A 87 -10.40 5.22 -46.02
CA TYR A 87 -10.40 4.13 -45.02
C TYR A 87 -10.05 4.66 -43.63
N VAL A 88 -10.74 4.16 -42.60
CA VAL A 88 -10.46 4.47 -41.20
C VAL A 88 -10.32 3.17 -40.41
N PHE A 89 -9.30 3.10 -39.56
CA PHE A 89 -9.06 2.03 -38.62
C PHE A 89 -9.27 2.59 -37.22
N VAL A 90 -10.32 2.13 -36.53
CA VAL A 90 -10.59 2.53 -35.14
C VAL A 90 -10.14 1.40 -34.22
N LEU A 91 -9.17 1.69 -33.37
CA LEU A 91 -8.56 0.72 -32.46
C LEU A 91 -9.03 0.98 -31.00
N GLY A 92 -9.07 -0.08 -30.19
CA GLY A 92 -9.34 0.05 -28.75
C GLY A 92 -10.82 0.28 -28.40
N LEU A 93 -11.75 -0.32 -29.16
CA LEU A 93 -13.20 -0.23 -28.91
C LEU A 93 -13.67 -1.16 -27.77
N ALA A 94 -12.95 -1.17 -26.65
CA ALA A 94 -13.30 -1.91 -25.46
C ALA A 94 -14.14 -1.06 -24.49
N GLU A 95 -14.98 -1.73 -23.69
CA GLU A 95 -15.76 -1.07 -22.66
C GLU A 95 -14.87 -0.31 -21.67
N GLY A 96 -15.19 0.96 -21.47
CA GLY A 96 -14.43 1.86 -20.61
C GLY A 96 -13.19 2.51 -21.24
N GLU A 97 -12.74 2.08 -22.44
CA GLU A 97 -11.61 2.67 -23.16
C GLU A 97 -12.06 3.69 -24.21
N PHE A 98 -12.87 3.25 -25.18
CA PHE A 98 -13.43 4.16 -26.19
C PHE A 98 -14.81 3.69 -26.68
N PRO A 99 -15.85 4.54 -26.60
CA PRO A 99 -15.83 5.86 -25.93
C PRO A 99 -15.58 5.74 -24.42
N SER A 100 -14.71 6.60 -23.90
CA SER A 100 -14.35 6.56 -22.49
C SER A 100 -15.50 7.09 -21.62
N THR A 101 -15.69 6.50 -20.45
CA THR A 101 -16.57 7.08 -19.43
C THR A 101 -15.72 8.02 -18.57
N PRO A 102 -15.88 9.36 -18.69
CA PRO A 102 -15.07 10.29 -17.91
C PRO A 102 -15.25 10.03 -16.42
N ALA A 103 -14.16 9.77 -15.71
CA ALA A 103 -14.19 9.66 -14.26
C ALA A 103 -14.22 11.06 -13.63
N GLU A 104 -14.90 11.20 -12.50
CA GLU A 104 -14.73 12.37 -11.66
C GLU A 104 -13.30 12.41 -11.13
N SER A 105 -12.48 13.29 -11.69
CA SER A 105 -11.10 13.51 -11.25
C SER A 105 -10.90 14.97 -10.89
N GLY A 106 -10.25 15.22 -9.76
CA GLY A 106 -9.90 16.57 -9.32
C GLY A 106 -10.47 16.96 -7.96
N LEU A 107 -10.19 18.18 -7.55
CA LEU A 107 -10.57 18.73 -6.25
C LEU A 107 -12.07 19.06 -6.12
N LEU A 108 -12.77 19.25 -7.26
CA LEU A 108 -14.18 19.63 -7.31
C LEU A 108 -15.02 18.41 -7.72
N THR A 109 -15.95 18.04 -6.86
CA THR A 109 -17.00 17.08 -7.20
C THR A 109 -17.99 17.66 -8.19
N HIS A 110 -18.84 16.82 -8.77
CA HIS A 110 -19.93 17.28 -9.66
C HIS A 110 -20.84 18.29 -8.95
N ALA A 111 -21.23 18.01 -7.71
CA ALA A 111 -22.03 18.91 -6.89
C ALA A 111 -21.35 20.27 -6.61
N ASP A 112 -20.04 20.28 -6.41
CA ASP A 112 -19.28 21.53 -6.24
C ASP A 112 -19.28 22.36 -7.52
N ARG A 113 -19.15 21.71 -8.67
CA ARG A 113 -19.19 22.36 -9.99
C ARG A 113 -20.57 22.98 -10.29
N ASP A 114 -21.63 22.23 -10.01
CA ASP A 114 -23.01 22.74 -10.16
C ASP A 114 -23.25 23.97 -9.28
N LEU A 115 -22.75 23.95 -8.06
CA LEU A 115 -22.86 25.05 -7.12
C LEU A 115 -22.09 26.30 -7.61
N LEU A 116 -20.92 26.10 -8.21
CA LEU A 116 -20.11 27.19 -8.78
C LEU A 116 -20.75 27.73 -10.06
N MET A 117 -21.29 26.89 -10.93
CA MET A 117 -22.02 27.31 -12.12
C MET A 117 -23.29 28.07 -11.77
N ALA A 118 -24.03 27.64 -10.73
CA ALA A 118 -25.19 28.40 -10.21
C ALA A 118 -24.81 29.79 -9.69
N LYS A 119 -23.53 29.98 -9.31
CA LYS A 119 -22.98 31.30 -8.94
C LYS A 119 -22.38 32.08 -10.12
N GLN A 120 -22.66 31.66 -11.35
CA GLN A 120 -22.15 32.26 -12.59
C GLN A 120 -20.63 32.21 -12.75
N ILE A 121 -19.97 31.22 -12.11
CA ILE A 121 -18.58 30.91 -12.36
C ILE A 121 -18.56 29.94 -13.53
N ASP A 122 -18.04 30.39 -14.66
CA ASP A 122 -17.94 29.57 -15.87
C ASP A 122 -16.80 28.54 -15.69
N LEU A 123 -17.18 27.27 -15.60
CA LEU A 123 -16.26 26.17 -15.50
C LEU A 123 -16.24 25.42 -16.83
N PRO A 124 -15.14 25.43 -17.57
CA PRO A 124 -15.00 24.55 -18.72
C PRO A 124 -15.08 23.08 -18.28
N ASP A 125 -15.73 22.24 -19.08
CA ASP A 125 -15.79 20.79 -18.89
C ASP A 125 -16.61 20.28 -17.69
N CYS A 126 -17.93 20.56 -17.66
CA CYS A 126 -18.84 19.75 -16.86
C CYS A 126 -18.85 18.28 -17.35
N PHE A 127 -19.23 17.37 -16.46
CA PHE A 127 -19.24 15.92 -16.73
C PHE A 127 -20.07 15.58 -17.98
N GLU A 128 -21.25 16.14 -18.13
CA GLU A 128 -22.13 15.94 -19.28
C GLU A 128 -21.48 16.34 -20.59
N ASN A 129 -20.80 17.48 -20.62
CA ASN A 129 -20.08 17.95 -21.80
C ASN A 129 -18.95 17.01 -22.21
N ARG A 130 -18.26 16.40 -21.23
CA ARG A 130 -17.22 15.41 -21.50
C ARG A 130 -17.80 14.13 -22.08
N VAL A 131 -18.90 13.62 -21.52
CA VAL A 131 -19.63 12.46 -22.05
C VAL A 131 -20.10 12.71 -23.49
N VAL A 132 -20.76 13.84 -23.73
CA VAL A 132 -21.24 14.21 -25.07
C VAL A 132 -20.08 14.35 -26.04
N ARG A 133 -18.96 14.92 -25.62
CA ARG A 133 -17.76 15.05 -26.45
C ARG A 133 -17.20 13.67 -26.85
N GLU A 134 -17.09 12.74 -25.93
CA GLU A 134 -16.65 11.37 -26.22
C GLU A 134 -17.60 10.68 -27.22
N GLN A 135 -18.91 10.81 -27.03
CA GLN A 135 -19.90 10.27 -27.97
C GLN A 135 -19.81 10.92 -29.35
N VAL A 136 -19.58 12.23 -29.43
CA VAL A 136 -19.38 12.93 -30.71
C VAL A 136 -18.07 12.47 -31.37
N CYS A 137 -16.99 12.25 -30.60
CA CYS A 137 -15.74 11.71 -31.15
C CYS A 137 -15.94 10.29 -31.68
N PHE A 138 -16.67 9.44 -30.95
CA PHE A 138 -17.04 8.11 -31.38
C PHE A 138 -17.86 8.13 -32.68
N TYR A 139 -18.93 8.92 -32.73
CA TYR A 139 -19.74 9.10 -33.94
C TYR A 139 -18.91 9.56 -35.14
N LYS A 140 -18.05 10.57 -34.96
CA LYS A 140 -17.18 11.07 -36.01
C LYS A 140 -16.20 10.01 -36.51
N ALA A 141 -15.59 9.23 -35.61
CA ALA A 141 -14.66 8.18 -35.98
C ALA A 141 -15.33 7.10 -36.85
N LEU A 142 -16.57 6.72 -36.51
CA LEU A 142 -17.32 5.71 -37.27
C LEU A 142 -17.88 6.23 -38.61
N THR A 143 -18.18 7.52 -38.71
CA THR A 143 -18.84 8.12 -39.91
C THR A 143 -17.88 8.85 -40.82
N ALA A 144 -16.59 8.97 -40.46
CA ALA A 144 -15.59 9.67 -41.26
C ALA A 144 -15.20 8.94 -42.59
N PRO A 145 -15.12 7.59 -42.65
CA PRO A 145 -14.61 6.92 -43.85
C PRO A 145 -15.60 7.00 -45.01
N ALA A 146 -15.04 7.25 -46.23
CA ALA A 146 -15.82 7.27 -47.45
C ALA A 146 -16.02 5.87 -48.09
N LYS A 147 -15.07 4.94 -47.87
CA LYS A 147 -15.08 3.61 -48.53
C LYS A 147 -15.12 2.46 -47.54
N GLY A 148 -14.33 2.50 -46.44
CA GLY A 148 -14.25 1.36 -45.54
C GLY A 148 -13.88 1.72 -44.11
N LEU A 149 -14.49 1.02 -43.17
CA LEU A 149 -14.25 1.13 -41.75
C LEU A 149 -13.76 -0.21 -41.20
N TRP A 150 -12.63 -0.17 -40.51
CA TRP A 150 -12.12 -1.29 -39.73
C TRP A 150 -12.22 -0.94 -38.24
N MET A 151 -12.73 -1.86 -37.45
CA MET A 151 -12.89 -1.67 -36.01
C MET A 151 -12.26 -2.85 -35.26
N SER A 152 -11.54 -2.56 -34.16
CA SER A 152 -10.94 -3.62 -33.36
C SER A 152 -11.06 -3.36 -31.86
N TRP A 153 -11.18 -4.43 -31.11
CA TRP A 153 -11.14 -4.43 -29.65
C TRP A 153 -10.41 -5.67 -29.15
N PRO A 154 -9.71 -5.58 -27.99
CA PRO A 154 -9.09 -6.74 -27.38
C PRO A 154 -10.17 -7.64 -26.77
N LYS A 155 -9.94 -8.96 -26.81
CA LYS A 155 -10.84 -9.97 -26.26
C LYS A 155 -10.07 -10.82 -25.24
N GLY A 156 -10.49 -10.80 -23.99
CA GLY A 156 -9.86 -11.58 -22.90
C GLY A 156 -9.78 -10.78 -21.59
N GLN A 157 -9.46 -11.44 -20.50
CA GLN A 157 -9.27 -10.84 -19.15
C GLN A 157 -10.36 -9.83 -18.70
N GLY A 158 -11.64 -10.08 -19.07
CA GLY A 158 -12.74 -9.18 -18.71
C GLY A 158 -12.95 -8.00 -19.67
N GLN A 159 -12.16 -7.89 -20.74
CA GLN A 159 -12.39 -6.88 -21.77
C GLN A 159 -13.49 -7.33 -22.72
N THR A 160 -14.48 -6.48 -22.90
CA THR A 160 -15.64 -6.68 -23.75
C THR A 160 -15.76 -5.55 -24.78
N LEU A 161 -16.51 -5.80 -25.84
CA LEU A 161 -16.88 -4.76 -26.80
C LEU A 161 -17.59 -3.60 -26.07
N CYS A 162 -17.31 -2.37 -26.47
CA CYS A 162 -18.01 -1.22 -25.87
C CYS A 162 -19.51 -1.28 -26.17
N ALA A 163 -20.33 -1.02 -25.15
CA ALA A 163 -21.79 -1.06 -25.25
C ALA A 163 -22.36 -0.16 -26.36
N ALA A 164 -21.69 0.94 -26.68
CA ALA A 164 -22.11 1.86 -27.75
C ALA A 164 -22.02 1.24 -29.15
N LEU A 165 -21.14 0.25 -29.35
CA LEU A 165 -20.94 -0.42 -30.64
C LEU A 165 -21.84 -1.66 -30.81
N GLU A 166 -22.28 -2.30 -29.75
CA GLU A 166 -23.11 -3.52 -29.79
C GLU A 166 -24.32 -3.40 -30.74
N PRO A 167 -25.15 -2.36 -30.67
CA PRO A 167 -26.31 -2.22 -31.59
C PRO A 167 -25.89 -2.08 -33.05
N ILE A 168 -24.74 -1.49 -33.32
CA ILE A 168 -24.21 -1.28 -34.68
C ILE A 168 -23.72 -2.61 -35.26
N VAL A 169 -23.01 -3.40 -34.45
CA VAL A 169 -22.54 -4.74 -34.83
C VAL A 169 -23.74 -5.69 -35.06
N GLU A 170 -24.76 -5.62 -34.20
CA GLU A 170 -25.98 -6.42 -34.37
C GLU A 170 -26.74 -6.05 -35.65
N ALA A 171 -26.86 -4.76 -35.96
CA ALA A 171 -27.58 -4.28 -37.14
C ALA A 171 -26.84 -4.54 -38.46
N LEU A 172 -25.51 -4.37 -38.48
CA LEU A 172 -24.72 -4.46 -39.70
C LEU A 172 -24.11 -5.84 -39.93
N GLN A 173 -24.01 -6.66 -38.89
CA GLN A 173 -23.43 -8.02 -38.93
C GLN A 173 -22.09 -8.06 -39.73
N PRO A 174 -21.10 -7.20 -39.39
CA PRO A 174 -19.85 -7.13 -40.13
C PRO A 174 -19.09 -8.46 -40.00
N ALA A 175 -18.22 -8.75 -40.97
CA ALA A 175 -17.25 -9.83 -40.81
C ALA A 175 -16.34 -9.52 -39.59
N ALA A 176 -16.28 -10.42 -38.63
CA ALA A 176 -15.51 -10.26 -37.41
C ALA A 176 -14.48 -11.40 -37.28
N PRO A 177 -13.36 -11.35 -38.00
CA PRO A 177 -12.29 -12.33 -37.82
C PRO A 177 -11.66 -12.15 -36.44
N GLN A 178 -11.44 -13.24 -35.74
CA GLN A 178 -10.64 -13.27 -34.54
C GLN A 178 -9.18 -13.45 -34.97
N LEU A 179 -8.32 -12.52 -34.56
CA LEU A 179 -6.87 -12.62 -34.75
C LEU A 179 -6.27 -13.17 -33.46
N GLU A 180 -5.53 -14.25 -33.58
CA GLU A 180 -4.71 -14.77 -32.49
C GLU A 180 -3.39 -13.98 -32.41
N LEU A 181 -2.78 -13.90 -31.24
CA LEU A 181 -1.54 -13.16 -31.06
C LEU A 181 -0.40 -13.69 -31.93
N ILE A 182 -0.40 -15.01 -32.18
CA ILE A 182 0.61 -15.64 -33.03
C ILE A 182 0.49 -15.17 -34.49
N ASP A 183 -0.69 -14.80 -34.95
CA ASP A 183 -0.92 -14.29 -36.30
C ASP A 183 -0.26 -12.92 -36.54
N LEU A 184 0.05 -12.20 -35.45
CA LEU A 184 0.75 -10.91 -35.49
C LEU A 184 2.26 -11.07 -35.65
N ALA A 185 2.80 -12.27 -35.44
CA ALA A 185 4.24 -12.55 -35.58
C ALA A 185 4.64 -12.80 -37.03
N ALA A 186 4.44 -11.81 -37.91
CA ALA A 186 4.77 -11.91 -39.34
C ALA A 186 6.27 -11.81 -39.64
N THR A 187 7.03 -11.17 -38.77
CA THR A 187 8.49 -11.02 -38.88
C THR A 187 9.17 -11.55 -37.61
N PRO A 188 10.48 -11.86 -37.66
CA PRO A 188 11.23 -12.21 -36.44
C PRO A 188 11.22 -11.13 -35.36
N ALA A 189 11.13 -9.85 -35.74
CA ALA A 189 11.00 -8.75 -34.78
C ALA A 189 9.63 -8.81 -34.06
N ASP A 190 8.55 -8.98 -34.82
CA ASP A 190 7.20 -9.13 -34.24
C ASP A 190 7.14 -10.36 -33.35
N GLY A 191 7.79 -11.47 -33.72
CA GLY A 191 7.88 -12.68 -32.91
C GLY A 191 8.60 -12.44 -31.56
N LEU A 192 9.66 -11.64 -31.56
CA LEU A 192 10.34 -11.22 -30.32
C LEU A 192 9.44 -10.32 -29.46
N ASP A 193 8.71 -9.38 -30.07
CA ASP A 193 7.79 -8.49 -29.39
C ASP A 193 6.62 -9.27 -28.77
N VAL A 194 6.08 -10.26 -29.49
CA VAL A 194 5.02 -11.14 -28.98
C VAL A 194 5.52 -11.99 -27.80
N LEU A 195 6.74 -12.55 -27.88
CA LEU A 195 7.32 -13.32 -26.76
C LEU A 195 7.67 -12.45 -25.56
N GLY A 196 8.22 -11.25 -25.79
CA GLY A 196 8.68 -10.34 -24.74
C GLY A 196 7.59 -9.47 -24.14
N GLY A 197 6.44 -9.35 -24.79
CA GLY A 197 5.35 -8.47 -24.36
C GLY A 197 4.48 -8.99 -23.21
N GLY A 198 4.79 -10.16 -22.62
CA GLY A 198 4.00 -10.76 -21.52
C GLY A 198 2.59 -11.18 -21.93
N TRP A 199 2.35 -11.39 -23.21
CA TRP A 199 1.06 -11.81 -23.74
C TRP A 199 0.72 -13.25 -23.35
N PRO A 200 -0.56 -13.57 -23.11
CA PRO A 200 -0.99 -14.90 -22.72
C PRO A 200 -0.93 -15.88 -23.92
N LEU A 201 0.27 -16.36 -24.21
CA LEU A 201 0.49 -17.41 -25.18
C LEU A 201 0.31 -18.79 -24.55
N THR A 202 -0.24 -19.73 -25.32
CA THR A 202 -0.20 -21.14 -24.95
C THR A 202 1.24 -21.66 -24.98
N GLU A 203 1.52 -22.76 -24.27
CA GLU A 203 2.85 -23.40 -24.30
C GLU A 203 3.29 -23.79 -25.71
N LEU A 204 2.33 -24.25 -26.54
CA LEU A 204 2.59 -24.62 -27.93
C LEU A 204 2.96 -23.41 -28.79
N GLU A 205 2.24 -22.30 -28.67
CA GLU A 205 2.53 -21.05 -29.39
C GLU A 205 3.89 -20.50 -28.98
N ARG A 206 4.17 -20.44 -27.69
CA ARG A 206 5.46 -20.02 -27.16
C ARG A 206 6.61 -20.88 -27.69
N ALA A 207 6.43 -22.21 -27.66
CA ALA A 207 7.41 -23.14 -28.18
C ALA A 207 7.62 -22.99 -29.70
N SER A 208 6.54 -22.81 -30.46
CA SER A 208 6.59 -22.63 -31.91
C SER A 208 7.31 -21.34 -32.31
N LEU A 209 7.00 -20.21 -31.65
CA LEU A 209 7.68 -18.93 -31.86
C LEU A 209 9.17 -19.02 -31.45
N THR A 210 9.46 -19.65 -30.33
CA THR A 210 10.84 -19.85 -29.87
C THR A 210 11.66 -20.64 -30.87
N GLU A 211 11.11 -21.71 -31.42
CA GLU A 211 11.80 -22.55 -32.41
C GLU A 211 11.97 -21.82 -33.73
N ALA A 212 10.95 -21.09 -34.20
CA ALA A 212 11.03 -20.27 -35.41
C ALA A 212 12.12 -19.18 -35.30
N LEU A 213 12.27 -18.55 -34.14
CA LEU A 213 13.28 -17.52 -33.90
C LEU A 213 14.70 -18.07 -33.71
N ARG A 214 14.87 -19.38 -33.47
CA ARG A 214 16.17 -20.05 -33.43
C ARG A 214 16.72 -20.31 -34.84
N ALA A 215 15.87 -20.36 -35.84
CA ALA A 215 16.31 -20.61 -37.21
C ALA A 215 17.18 -19.44 -37.74
N PRO A 216 18.33 -19.72 -38.37
CA PRO A 216 19.18 -18.68 -38.92
C PRO A 216 18.47 -18.01 -40.12
N GLY A 217 18.02 -16.78 -39.92
CA GLY A 217 17.47 -15.94 -40.98
C GLY A 217 18.44 -14.87 -41.45
N GLU A 218 18.40 -14.47 -42.71
CA GLU A 218 19.24 -13.40 -43.23
C GLU A 218 18.93 -12.06 -42.54
N GLY A 219 19.96 -11.43 -41.98
CA GLY A 219 19.91 -10.04 -41.50
C GLY A 219 19.31 -9.78 -40.15
N VAL A 220 18.99 -10.79 -39.31
CA VAL A 220 18.23 -10.60 -38.09
C VAL A 220 19.04 -10.94 -36.86
N GLN A 221 18.93 -10.08 -35.85
CA GLN A 221 19.44 -10.32 -34.51
C GLN A 221 18.49 -11.20 -33.65
N ALA A 222 17.55 -11.94 -34.29
CA ALA A 222 16.56 -12.76 -33.60
C ALA A 222 17.16 -13.77 -32.61
N PRO A 223 18.21 -14.55 -32.94
CA PRO A 223 18.82 -15.46 -31.97
C PRO A 223 19.42 -14.76 -30.76
N ARG A 224 19.92 -13.52 -30.92
CA ARG A 224 20.44 -12.71 -29.82
C ARG A 224 19.30 -12.14 -28.96
N GLY A 225 18.22 -11.68 -29.60
CA GLY A 225 17.00 -11.24 -28.91
C GLY A 225 16.37 -12.38 -28.11
N LEU A 226 16.23 -13.56 -28.71
CA LEU A 226 15.73 -14.75 -28.05
C LEU A 226 16.60 -15.17 -26.85
N ALA A 227 17.94 -15.16 -27.00
CA ALA A 227 18.85 -15.44 -25.90
C ALA A 227 18.72 -14.41 -24.76
N LEU A 228 18.42 -13.15 -25.10
CA LEU A 228 18.15 -12.11 -24.11
C LEU A 228 16.85 -12.36 -23.38
N LEU A 229 15.76 -12.67 -24.09
CA LEU A 229 14.46 -13.02 -23.49
C LEU A 229 14.57 -14.25 -22.56
N GLN A 230 15.27 -15.31 -23.01
CA GLN A 230 15.53 -16.49 -22.19
C GLN A 230 16.34 -16.18 -20.92
N ARG A 231 17.25 -15.21 -20.97
CA ARG A 231 17.96 -14.74 -19.77
C ARG A 231 17.07 -13.92 -18.85
N MET A 232 16.09 -13.19 -19.39
CA MET A 232 15.09 -12.46 -18.59
C MET A 232 14.10 -13.41 -17.92
N GLU A 233 13.73 -14.52 -18.60
CA GLU A 233 12.91 -15.60 -18.01
C GLU A 233 13.63 -16.39 -16.93
N GLN A 234 14.97 -16.49 -16.99
CA GLN A 234 15.80 -16.98 -15.92
C GLN A 234 15.94 -15.86 -14.88
N ASP A 235 15.00 -15.79 -13.95
CA ASP A 235 15.12 -14.87 -12.81
C ASP A 235 16.26 -15.40 -11.92
N PRO A 236 17.52 -14.91 -12.07
CA PRO A 236 18.60 -15.39 -11.22
C PRO A 236 18.27 -15.00 -9.79
N PRO A 237 18.58 -15.85 -8.81
CA PRO A 237 18.37 -15.51 -7.41
C PRO A 237 19.01 -14.16 -7.15
N ARG A 238 18.21 -13.20 -6.65
CA ARG A 238 18.68 -11.86 -6.34
C ARG A 238 19.52 -11.93 -5.08
N GLN A 239 20.82 -12.07 -5.27
CA GLN A 239 21.79 -12.18 -4.18
C GLN A 239 22.82 -11.08 -4.28
N VAL A 240 23.09 -10.41 -3.16
CA VAL A 240 24.22 -9.52 -3.02
C VAL A 240 25.48 -10.35 -2.85
N GLN A 241 26.36 -10.32 -3.86
CA GLN A 241 27.62 -11.10 -3.86
C GLN A 241 28.74 -10.39 -3.09
N ASP A 242 28.73 -9.07 -3.04
CA ASP A 242 29.71 -8.29 -2.28
C ASP A 242 29.30 -8.19 -0.80
N LEU A 243 29.63 -9.25 -0.06
CA LEU A 243 29.31 -9.34 1.38
C LEU A 243 30.00 -8.27 2.24
N PRO A 244 31.26 -7.83 1.97
CA PRO A 244 31.87 -6.72 2.66
C PRO A 244 31.08 -5.42 2.53
N THR A 245 30.60 -5.07 1.34
CA THR A 245 29.75 -3.90 1.13
C THR A 245 28.41 -4.07 1.85
N LEU A 246 27.81 -5.26 1.82
CA LEU A 246 26.58 -5.55 2.56
C LEU A 246 26.79 -5.41 4.07
N GLU A 247 27.89 -5.93 4.63
CA GLU A 247 28.23 -5.76 6.05
C GLU A 247 28.44 -4.28 6.42
N ALA A 248 29.03 -3.50 5.52
CA ALA A 248 29.17 -2.06 5.73
C ALA A 248 27.82 -1.32 5.78
N LEU A 249 26.83 -1.78 4.99
CA LEU A 249 25.46 -1.23 4.99
C LEU A 249 24.66 -1.65 6.22
N LEU A 250 24.73 -2.92 6.61
CA LEU A 250 23.96 -3.48 7.73
C LEU A 250 24.62 -3.22 9.10
N GLY A 251 25.94 -3.06 9.13
CA GLY A 251 26.72 -3.00 10.35
C GLY A 251 26.85 -4.37 11.03
N ARG A 252 27.63 -4.44 12.11
CA ARG A 252 27.81 -5.70 12.90
C ARG A 252 26.65 -5.98 13.87
N ARG A 253 25.86 -4.96 14.15
CA ARG A 253 24.64 -5.03 14.97
C ARG A 253 23.47 -4.48 14.15
N LEU A 254 22.65 -5.36 13.66
CA LEU A 254 21.43 -5.02 12.94
C LEU A 254 20.33 -4.65 13.95
N HIS A 255 19.70 -3.51 13.77
CA HIS A 255 18.55 -3.10 14.55
C HIS A 255 17.30 -3.29 13.69
N ILE A 256 16.35 -4.08 14.17
CA ILE A 256 15.09 -4.33 13.46
C ILE A 256 13.89 -3.97 14.32
N SER A 257 12.87 -3.39 13.70
CA SER A 257 11.55 -3.28 14.29
C SER A 257 10.67 -4.47 13.87
N PRO A 258 9.59 -4.78 14.60
CA PRO A 258 8.64 -5.81 14.19
C PRO A 258 8.07 -5.56 12.77
N SER A 259 7.79 -4.32 12.41
CA SER A 259 7.34 -3.99 11.05
C SER A 259 8.40 -4.25 9.98
N GLN A 260 9.68 -4.14 10.33
CA GLN A 260 10.79 -4.53 9.46
C GLN A 260 10.86 -6.06 9.29
N LEU A 261 10.64 -6.82 10.37
CA LEU A 261 10.55 -8.28 10.31
C LEU A 261 9.40 -8.71 9.39
N GLU A 262 8.20 -8.16 9.60
CA GLU A 262 7.03 -8.45 8.77
C GLU A 262 7.26 -8.09 7.29
N LYS A 263 7.89 -6.94 7.02
CA LYS A 263 8.26 -6.55 5.66
C LYS A 263 9.23 -7.51 5.01
N TYR A 264 10.21 -8.01 5.78
CA TYR A 264 11.17 -9.01 5.30
C TYR A 264 10.47 -10.31 4.90
N TYR A 265 9.59 -10.83 5.78
CA TYR A 265 8.85 -12.05 5.49
C TYR A 265 7.77 -11.86 4.42
N THR A 266 7.24 -10.64 4.27
CA THR A 266 6.37 -10.30 3.13
C THR A 266 7.14 -10.35 1.82
N CYS A 267 8.30 -9.72 1.72
CA CYS A 267 9.15 -9.72 0.52
C CYS A 267 10.57 -9.25 0.87
N ARG A 268 11.55 -10.14 0.74
CA ARG A 268 12.97 -9.86 1.05
C ARG A 268 13.52 -8.73 0.20
N TYR A 269 13.20 -8.71 -1.10
CA TYR A 269 13.66 -7.64 -2.00
C TYR A 269 13.02 -6.29 -1.65
N GLY A 270 11.72 -6.28 -1.35
CA GLY A 270 11.05 -5.07 -0.87
C GLY A 270 11.65 -4.52 0.43
N TYR A 271 12.03 -5.40 1.35
CA TYR A 271 12.76 -5.03 2.56
C TYR A 271 14.12 -4.42 2.23
N PHE A 272 14.90 -5.07 1.35
CA PHE A 272 16.21 -4.58 0.93
C PHE A 272 16.15 -3.17 0.34
N LEU A 273 15.21 -2.93 -0.59
CA LEU A 273 15.02 -1.61 -1.19
C LEU A 273 14.66 -0.55 -0.16
N GLN A 274 13.74 -0.87 0.74
CA GLN A 274 13.20 0.08 1.71
C GLN A 274 14.13 0.37 2.88
N TYR A 275 14.74 -0.67 3.48
CA TYR A 275 15.44 -0.55 4.74
C TYR A 275 16.96 -0.65 4.63
N VAL A 276 17.49 -1.38 3.66
CA VAL A 276 18.94 -1.47 3.45
C VAL A 276 19.41 -0.34 2.55
N LEU A 277 18.77 -0.14 1.39
CA LEU A 277 19.08 0.96 0.48
C LEU A 277 18.42 2.30 0.88
N GLY A 278 17.45 2.27 1.77
CA GLY A 278 16.78 3.48 2.27
C GLY A 278 15.92 4.20 1.25
N LEU A 279 15.46 3.51 0.20
CA LEU A 279 14.59 4.10 -0.81
C LEU A 279 13.23 4.45 -0.19
N LYS A 280 12.74 5.65 -0.47
CA LYS A 280 11.46 6.14 0.04
C LYS A 280 10.56 6.54 -1.12
N PRO A 281 9.28 6.15 -1.11
CA PRO A 281 8.32 6.64 -2.08
C PRO A 281 8.17 8.16 -1.97
N ARG A 282 7.92 8.81 -3.10
CA ARG A 282 7.67 10.25 -3.11
C ARG A 282 6.37 10.56 -2.37
N ARG A 283 6.45 11.35 -1.31
CA ARG A 283 5.27 11.74 -0.53
C ARG A 283 4.36 12.62 -1.38
N ARG A 284 3.07 12.27 -1.44
CA ARG A 284 2.03 13.17 -1.96
C ARG A 284 1.53 14.04 -0.82
N ALA A 285 1.24 15.30 -1.11
CA ALA A 285 0.62 16.21 -0.14
C ALA A 285 -0.89 15.93 -0.06
N GLU A 286 -1.25 14.83 0.59
CA GLU A 286 -2.64 14.42 0.83
C GLU A 286 -2.75 13.99 2.29
N LEU A 287 -3.89 14.29 2.94
CA LEU A 287 -4.22 13.71 4.25
C LEU A 287 -4.40 12.20 4.07
N SER A 288 -3.31 11.46 4.31
CA SER A 288 -3.32 10.00 4.21
C SER A 288 -3.97 9.37 5.45
N ALA A 289 -4.42 8.13 5.30
CA ALA A 289 -4.92 7.32 6.43
C ALA A 289 -3.89 7.22 7.57
N ASP A 290 -2.60 7.25 7.24
CA ASP A 290 -1.50 7.22 8.22
C ASP A 290 -1.49 8.45 9.14
N GLN A 291 -1.90 9.62 8.64
CA GLN A 291 -1.96 10.85 9.46
C GLN A 291 -3.09 10.83 10.47
N SER A 292 -4.23 10.22 10.12
CA SER A 292 -5.33 10.04 11.08
C SER A 292 -4.95 9.03 12.17
N GLY A 293 -4.22 7.97 11.83
CA GLY A 293 -3.64 7.02 12.77
C GLY A 293 -2.67 7.70 13.74
N THR A 294 -1.74 8.49 13.21
CA THR A 294 -0.76 9.23 14.03
C THR A 294 -1.42 10.21 15.01
N LEU A 295 -2.47 10.92 14.56
CA LEU A 295 -3.26 11.79 15.44
C LEU A 295 -3.92 10.98 16.57
N MET A 296 -4.54 9.86 16.24
CA MET A 296 -5.19 9.00 17.25
C MET A 296 -4.19 8.50 18.30
N HIS A 297 -3.05 7.95 17.89
CA HIS A 297 -2.01 7.49 18.82
C HIS A 297 -1.52 8.63 19.72
N TRP A 298 -1.31 9.83 19.14
CA TRP A 298 -0.91 10.98 19.94
C TRP A 298 -1.97 11.40 20.97
N VAL A 299 -3.26 11.43 20.60
CA VAL A 299 -4.36 11.76 21.51
C VAL A 299 -4.44 10.73 22.65
N LEU A 300 -4.32 9.44 22.32
CA LEU A 300 -4.36 8.35 23.29
C LEU A 300 -3.15 8.39 24.24
N GLN A 301 -1.96 8.64 23.71
CA GLN A 301 -0.77 8.86 24.51
C GLN A 301 -0.97 9.99 25.51
N MET A 302 -1.42 11.17 25.05
CA MET A 302 -1.60 12.34 25.93
C MET A 302 -2.65 12.09 27.01
N ALA A 303 -3.74 11.38 26.67
CA ALA A 303 -4.86 11.14 27.61
C ALA A 303 -4.58 10.02 28.62
N LEU A 304 -3.81 8.99 28.23
CA LEU A 304 -3.62 7.76 29.01
C LEU A 304 -2.24 7.68 29.68
N ASP A 305 -1.35 8.64 29.45
CA ASP A 305 -0.01 8.64 30.04
C ASP A 305 -0.11 8.66 31.59
N PRO A 306 0.36 7.62 32.28
CA PRO A 306 0.30 7.56 33.74
C PRO A 306 1.22 8.57 34.44
N HIS A 307 2.21 9.11 33.69
CA HIS A 307 3.20 10.07 34.21
C HIS A 307 3.36 11.26 33.25
N PRO A 308 2.30 12.09 33.08
CA PRO A 308 2.33 13.16 32.10
C PRO A 308 3.43 14.18 32.42
N GLY A 309 4.36 14.36 31.48
CA GLY A 309 5.38 15.41 31.58
C GLY A 309 4.76 16.81 31.48
N ALA A 310 5.56 17.84 31.76
CA ALA A 310 5.10 19.24 31.73
C ALA A 310 4.54 19.69 30.37
N ASP A 311 4.99 19.07 29.30
CA ASP A 311 4.55 19.35 27.91
C ASP A 311 3.27 18.61 27.52
N ASN A 312 2.77 17.71 28.37
CA ASN A 312 1.53 17.00 28.13
C ASN A 312 0.34 17.93 28.44
N PRO A 313 -0.58 18.18 27.48
CA PRO A 313 -1.74 19.03 27.68
C PRO A 313 -2.68 18.58 28.81
N CYS A 314 -2.60 17.32 29.21
CA CYS A 314 -3.39 16.74 30.30
C CYS A 314 -2.72 16.90 31.68
N ALA A 315 -1.49 17.43 31.75
CA ALA A 315 -0.80 17.64 33.01
C ALA A 315 -1.60 18.60 33.92
N GLY A 316 -1.95 18.14 35.12
CA GLY A 316 -2.73 18.93 36.09
C GLY A 316 -4.25 18.95 35.86
N LEU A 317 -4.77 18.23 34.87
CA LEU A 317 -6.21 18.00 34.71
C LEU A 317 -6.72 16.99 35.74
N ARG A 318 -8.06 16.86 35.83
CA ARG A 318 -8.68 15.78 36.61
C ARG A 318 -8.22 14.43 36.12
N PRO A 319 -8.09 13.40 36.97
CA PRO A 319 -7.76 12.06 36.57
C PRO A 319 -8.71 11.57 35.45
N PHE A 320 -8.15 10.98 34.41
CA PHE A 320 -8.88 10.48 33.22
C PHE A 320 -10.11 9.62 33.60
N LEU A 321 -9.96 8.75 34.62
CA LEU A 321 -11.00 7.85 35.07
C LEU A 321 -12.20 8.52 35.77
N GLU A 322 -12.04 9.78 36.21
CA GLU A 322 -13.06 10.55 36.92
C GLU A 322 -13.85 11.49 35.99
N LEU A 323 -13.51 11.55 34.72
CA LEU A 323 -14.18 12.43 33.75
C LEU A 323 -15.54 11.84 33.35
N ASP A 324 -16.57 12.68 33.36
CA ASP A 324 -17.86 12.35 32.77
C ASP A 324 -17.81 12.50 31.21
N ASP A 325 -18.87 12.09 30.52
CA ASP A 325 -18.91 12.10 29.05
C ASP A 325 -18.76 13.50 28.47
N ALA A 326 -19.26 14.55 29.16
CA ALA A 326 -19.13 15.92 28.69
C ALA A 326 -17.68 16.41 28.83
N ALA A 327 -17.06 16.20 29.98
CA ALA A 327 -15.64 16.52 30.19
C ALA A 327 -14.72 15.72 29.27
N MET A 328 -15.09 14.46 28.94
CA MET A 328 -14.36 13.63 27.97
C MET A 328 -14.47 14.20 26.55
N ALA A 329 -15.63 14.71 26.17
CA ALA A 329 -15.80 15.37 24.87
C ALA A 329 -14.95 16.64 24.75
N ASP A 330 -14.90 17.44 25.83
CA ASP A 330 -14.07 18.65 25.89
C ASP A 330 -12.57 18.29 25.82
N LEU A 331 -12.15 17.26 26.53
CA LEU A 331 -10.76 16.76 26.48
C LEU A 331 -10.39 16.30 25.08
N ALA A 332 -11.22 15.45 24.45
CA ALA A 332 -11.00 14.96 23.11
C ALA A 332 -10.88 16.11 22.09
N ALA A 333 -11.79 17.09 22.20
CA ALA A 333 -11.78 18.26 21.33
C ALA A 333 -10.49 19.09 21.52
N ALA A 334 -10.08 19.34 22.76
CA ALA A 334 -8.88 20.09 23.07
C ALA A 334 -7.60 19.41 22.56
N LEU A 335 -7.49 18.08 22.71
CA LEU A 335 -6.33 17.33 22.23
C LEU A 335 -6.27 17.29 20.70
N VAL A 336 -7.38 17.08 20.02
CA VAL A 336 -7.43 17.10 18.54
C VAL A 336 -7.06 18.48 18.00
N ASP A 337 -7.57 19.57 18.60
CA ASP A 337 -7.23 20.94 18.22
C ASP A 337 -5.76 21.26 18.47
N GLU A 338 -5.21 20.80 19.59
CA GLU A 338 -3.79 20.99 19.90
C GLU A 338 -2.88 20.24 18.92
N TYR A 339 -3.23 19.00 18.56
CA TYR A 339 -2.52 18.27 17.52
C TYR A 339 -2.56 18.99 16.18
N ALA A 340 -3.76 19.42 15.76
CA ALA A 340 -3.94 20.14 14.52
C ALA A 340 -3.09 21.43 14.48
N ARG A 341 -3.10 22.19 15.57
CA ARG A 341 -2.30 23.42 15.70
C ARG A 341 -0.79 23.17 15.62
N ARG A 342 -0.30 22.04 16.16
CA ARG A 342 1.15 21.72 16.18
C ARG A 342 1.65 21.15 14.86
N TYR A 343 0.86 20.30 14.19
CA TYR A 343 1.37 19.42 13.15
C TYR A 343 0.67 19.54 11.80
N LEU A 344 -0.47 20.24 11.72
CA LEU A 344 -1.28 20.30 10.51
C LEU A 344 -1.49 21.76 10.08
N PRO A 345 -0.81 22.25 9.06
CA PRO A 345 -0.78 23.68 8.70
C PRO A 345 -2.00 24.16 7.89
N GLU A 346 -3.00 23.32 7.60
CA GLU A 346 -4.08 23.65 6.69
C GLU A 346 -5.36 24.12 7.41
N ASP A 347 -5.93 25.23 6.94
CA ASP A 347 -7.20 25.79 7.39
C ASP A 347 -8.22 25.81 6.22
N THR A 348 -8.73 24.63 5.86
CA THR A 348 -9.78 24.49 4.84
C THR A 348 -11.09 23.99 5.47
N ALA A 349 -12.24 24.35 4.87
CA ALA A 349 -13.55 23.89 5.34
C ALA A 349 -13.66 22.34 5.38
N ARG A 350 -13.02 21.66 4.42
CA ARG A 350 -12.93 20.18 4.38
C ARG A 350 -12.15 19.65 5.58
N PHE A 351 -11.04 20.30 5.91
CA PHE A 351 -10.21 19.94 7.04
C PHE A 351 -10.94 20.13 8.38
N ALA A 352 -11.63 21.27 8.56
CA ALA A 352 -12.48 21.52 9.73
C ALA A 352 -13.56 20.44 9.91
N TYR A 353 -14.19 19.98 8.81
CA TYR A 353 -15.15 18.89 8.85
C TYR A 353 -14.51 17.55 9.27
N LEU A 354 -13.35 17.20 8.73
CA LEU A 354 -12.61 15.98 9.12
C LEU A 354 -12.23 16.03 10.59
N LEU A 355 -11.71 17.15 11.10
CA LEU A 355 -11.41 17.32 12.53
C LEU A 355 -12.65 17.16 13.40
N SER A 356 -13.81 17.69 12.97
CA SER A 356 -15.07 17.53 13.71
C SER A 356 -15.51 16.07 13.83
N ARG A 357 -15.27 15.27 12.80
CA ARG A 357 -15.52 13.82 12.84
C ARG A 357 -14.52 13.10 13.77
N LEU A 358 -13.24 13.45 13.66
CA LEU A 358 -12.19 12.87 14.51
C LEU A 358 -12.46 13.18 16.00
N LYS A 359 -12.89 14.40 16.35
CA LYS A 359 -13.28 14.76 17.72
C LYS A 359 -14.36 13.82 18.25
N LYS A 360 -15.41 13.55 17.48
CA LYS A 360 -16.48 12.62 17.86
C LYS A 360 -15.99 11.19 18.04
N SER A 361 -15.18 10.69 17.10
CA SER A 361 -14.59 9.35 17.21
C SER A 361 -13.69 9.24 18.44
N MET A 362 -12.83 10.24 18.69
CA MET A 362 -11.95 10.27 19.86
C MET A 362 -12.75 10.33 21.18
N THR A 363 -13.81 11.12 21.25
CA THR A 363 -14.70 11.15 22.43
C THR A 363 -15.25 9.77 22.74
N SER A 364 -15.82 9.08 21.74
CA SER A 364 -16.38 7.74 21.92
C SER A 364 -15.32 6.71 22.35
N LEU A 365 -14.12 6.79 21.76
CA LEU A 365 -13.00 5.91 22.08
C LEU A 365 -12.48 6.14 23.50
N LEU A 366 -12.31 7.39 23.91
CA LEU A 366 -11.86 7.74 25.26
C LEU A 366 -12.88 7.35 26.31
N CYS A 367 -14.19 7.50 26.06
CA CYS A 367 -15.24 6.99 26.96
C CYS A 367 -15.17 5.47 27.10
N TYR A 368 -14.99 4.74 25.99
CA TYR A 368 -14.82 3.29 26.04
C TYR A 368 -13.60 2.87 26.88
N LEU A 369 -12.46 3.54 26.69
CA LEU A 369 -11.23 3.25 27.43
C LEU A 369 -11.34 3.62 28.92
N ARG A 370 -12.03 4.70 29.28
CA ARG A 370 -12.36 5.03 30.68
C ARG A 370 -13.17 3.89 31.30
N ASP A 371 -14.22 3.43 30.61
CA ASP A 371 -15.09 2.37 31.11
C ASP A 371 -14.34 1.03 31.25
N GLU A 372 -13.49 0.70 30.28
CA GLU A 372 -12.59 -0.46 30.31
C GLU A 372 -11.68 -0.40 31.53
N GLN A 373 -11.00 0.72 31.74
CA GLN A 373 -10.06 0.84 32.84
C GLN A 373 -10.71 0.94 34.23
N ASN A 374 -11.95 1.43 34.31
CA ASN A 374 -12.67 1.48 35.60
C ASN A 374 -12.98 0.09 36.13
N GLN A 375 -13.28 -0.87 35.29
CA GLN A 375 -13.60 -2.23 35.67
C GLN A 375 -12.39 -3.19 35.62
N SER A 376 -11.38 -2.94 34.80
CA SER A 376 -10.18 -3.77 34.68
C SER A 376 -9.21 -3.56 35.84
N ARG A 377 -8.57 -4.64 36.30
CA ARG A 377 -7.44 -4.59 37.23
C ARG A 377 -6.13 -4.22 36.56
N PHE A 378 -6.03 -4.42 35.24
CA PHE A 378 -4.89 -3.98 34.46
C PHE A 378 -4.92 -2.46 34.33
N LYS A 379 -3.82 -1.80 34.69
CA LYS A 379 -3.68 -0.35 34.58
C LYS A 379 -2.53 0.02 33.65
N PRO A 380 -2.66 1.08 32.83
CA PRO A 380 -1.58 1.58 32.03
C PRO A 380 -0.38 1.95 32.91
N VAL A 381 0.78 1.40 32.58
CA VAL A 381 2.05 1.74 33.24
C VAL A 381 2.95 2.50 32.31
N ALA A 382 2.77 2.38 30.99
CA ALA A 382 3.49 3.14 29.98
C ALA A 382 2.67 3.30 28.70
N CYS A 383 2.79 4.47 28.06
CA CYS A 383 2.34 4.76 26.72
C CYS A 383 3.56 5.14 25.85
N GLU A 384 3.55 4.75 24.57
CA GLU A 384 4.67 4.96 23.62
C GLU A 384 6.03 4.51 24.18
N LEU A 385 6.02 3.35 24.86
CA LEU A 385 7.18 2.79 25.53
C LEU A 385 8.22 2.31 24.52
N LYS A 386 9.41 2.88 24.56
CA LYS A 386 10.50 2.52 23.65
C LYS A 386 11.17 1.22 24.08
N ILE A 387 11.54 0.41 23.08
CA ILE A 387 12.33 -0.81 23.24
C ILE A 387 13.64 -0.65 22.47
N GLY A 388 14.77 -0.97 23.10
CA GLY A 388 16.08 -1.09 22.49
C GLY A 388 16.81 0.23 22.20
N ARG A 389 16.11 1.38 22.16
CA ARG A 389 16.71 2.71 21.92
C ARG A 389 15.97 3.78 22.68
N GLY A 390 16.71 4.68 23.34
CA GLY A 390 16.21 5.81 24.12
C GLY A 390 16.72 5.79 25.56
N GLU A 391 16.61 6.93 26.27
CA GLU A 391 17.14 7.06 27.64
C GLU A 391 16.36 6.21 28.64
N ASP A 392 15.03 6.08 28.46
CA ASP A 392 14.14 5.29 29.33
C ASP A 392 13.59 4.03 28.64
N ALA A 393 14.30 3.53 27.63
CA ALA A 393 13.86 2.38 26.85
C ALA A 393 14.06 1.08 27.64
N VAL A 394 13.10 0.16 27.51
CA VAL A 394 13.29 -1.23 27.91
C VAL A 394 14.38 -1.86 27.02
N PRO A 395 15.33 -2.64 27.58
CA PRO A 395 16.33 -3.31 26.78
C PRO A 395 15.70 -4.16 25.65
N GLY A 396 16.09 -3.91 24.41
CA GLY A 396 15.65 -4.75 23.29
C GLY A 396 16.32 -6.11 23.31
N GLN A 397 15.54 -7.16 23.00
CA GLN A 397 16.08 -8.51 22.89
C GLN A 397 17.21 -8.56 21.85
N VAL A 398 18.32 -9.21 22.22
CA VAL A 398 19.50 -9.37 21.36
C VAL A 398 19.66 -10.85 20.96
N TYR A 399 19.65 -11.09 19.66
CA TYR A 399 19.84 -12.40 19.03
C TYR A 399 21.26 -12.51 18.50
N ARG A 400 21.96 -13.59 18.83
CA ARG A 400 23.32 -13.84 18.36
C ARG A 400 23.28 -14.77 17.15
N LEU A 401 23.92 -14.33 16.07
CA LEU A 401 24.05 -15.11 14.85
C LEU A 401 25.25 -16.07 14.94
N SER A 402 25.29 -17.06 14.07
CA SER A 402 26.31 -18.10 14.02
C SER A 402 27.73 -17.57 13.86
N ASP A 403 27.90 -16.43 13.20
CA ASP A 403 29.19 -15.78 12.95
C ASP A 403 29.57 -14.71 14.00
N GLY A 404 28.80 -14.59 15.07
CA GLY A 404 29.03 -13.65 16.18
C GLY A 404 28.47 -12.24 15.97
N ARG A 405 27.83 -11.95 14.84
CA ARG A 405 27.03 -10.74 14.64
C ARG A 405 25.75 -10.79 15.49
N THR A 406 25.05 -9.67 15.59
CA THR A 406 23.85 -9.62 16.43
C THR A 406 22.72 -8.89 15.73
N VAL A 407 21.49 -9.33 16.02
CA VAL A 407 20.26 -8.65 15.69
C VAL A 407 19.62 -8.15 16.98
N GLN A 408 19.28 -6.89 17.07
CA GLN A 408 18.63 -6.30 18.23
C GLN A 408 17.24 -5.79 17.85
N LEU A 409 16.24 -6.23 18.59
CA LEU A 409 14.87 -5.74 18.45
C LEU A 409 14.77 -4.30 18.98
N VAL A 410 14.15 -3.42 18.19
CA VAL A 410 13.85 -2.04 18.56
C VAL A 410 12.40 -1.74 18.21
N GLY A 411 11.76 -0.83 18.93
CA GLY A 411 10.39 -0.44 18.60
C GLY A 411 9.76 0.46 19.64
N THR A 412 8.45 0.65 19.50
CA THR A 412 7.65 1.44 20.44
C THR A 412 6.36 0.68 20.68
N VAL A 413 6.02 0.48 21.96
CA VAL A 413 4.79 -0.16 22.42
C VAL A 413 3.77 0.95 22.66
N ASP A 414 2.63 0.92 22.00
CA ASP A 414 1.60 1.96 22.14
C ASP A 414 1.13 2.08 23.58
N ARG A 415 0.76 0.97 24.21
CA ARG A 415 0.37 0.92 25.61
C ARG A 415 0.77 -0.42 26.25
N ALA A 416 1.42 -0.35 27.40
CA ALA A 416 1.68 -1.48 28.29
C ALA A 416 0.87 -1.32 29.58
N ASP A 417 0.06 -2.32 29.89
CA ASP A 417 -0.72 -2.38 31.13
C ASP A 417 -0.18 -3.46 32.06
N GLU A 418 -0.21 -3.19 33.34
CA GLU A 418 0.24 -4.11 34.38
C GLU A 418 -0.88 -4.38 35.40
N TRP A 419 -0.91 -5.59 35.87
CA TRP A 419 -1.67 -5.99 37.06
C TRP A 419 -0.76 -6.77 37.98
N ILE A 420 -0.75 -6.38 39.26
CA ILE A 420 -0.02 -7.07 40.33
C ILE A 420 -1.05 -7.86 41.15
N GLU A 421 -0.89 -9.17 41.18
CA GLU A 421 -1.72 -10.09 41.95
C GLU A 421 -1.37 -9.98 43.45
N ASP A 422 -2.28 -10.44 44.35
CA ASP A 422 -2.09 -10.34 45.79
C ASP A 422 -0.86 -11.11 46.32
N ASP A 423 -0.41 -12.12 45.59
CA ASP A 423 0.82 -12.89 45.86
C ASP A 423 2.10 -12.21 45.35
N GLY A 424 1.98 -11.05 44.71
CA GLY A 424 3.06 -10.28 44.15
C GLY A 424 3.42 -10.67 42.69
N THR A 425 2.72 -11.62 42.07
CA THR A 425 2.92 -11.97 40.67
C THR A 425 2.50 -10.79 39.80
N ARG A 426 3.37 -10.40 38.88
CA ARG A 426 3.17 -9.29 37.95
C ARG A 426 2.73 -9.81 36.60
N TRP A 427 1.63 -9.30 36.08
CA TRP A 427 1.08 -9.64 34.78
C TRP A 427 1.11 -8.44 33.87
N VAL A 428 1.61 -8.63 32.63
CA VAL A 428 1.71 -7.56 31.64
C VAL A 428 0.93 -7.92 30.38
N ARG A 429 0.11 -7.00 29.90
CA ARG A 429 -0.51 -7.06 28.57
C ARG A 429 -0.05 -5.88 27.73
N VAL A 430 -0.01 -6.09 26.42
CA VAL A 430 0.29 -5.05 25.43
C VAL A 430 -0.98 -4.74 24.65
N VAL A 431 -1.28 -3.45 24.47
CA VAL A 431 -2.43 -2.97 23.71
C VAL A 431 -1.96 -2.09 22.59
N ASP A 432 -2.47 -2.33 21.40
CA ASP A 432 -2.15 -1.60 20.18
C ASP A 432 -3.46 -1.10 19.52
N TYR A 433 -3.43 0.10 18.96
CA TYR A 433 -4.59 0.77 18.40
C TYR A 433 -4.56 0.73 16.87
N LYS A 434 -5.59 0.14 16.27
CA LYS A 434 -5.66 -0.01 14.81
C LYS A 434 -6.86 0.72 14.21
N THR A 435 -6.63 1.47 13.15
CA THR A 435 -7.67 2.18 12.37
C THR A 435 -8.34 1.30 11.30
N GLY A 436 -8.06 0.00 11.28
CA GLY A 436 -8.59 -0.95 10.29
C GLY A 436 -9.15 -2.21 10.91
N SER A 437 -9.59 -3.15 10.08
CA SER A 437 -10.16 -4.44 10.47
C SER A 437 -9.08 -5.50 10.72
N LYS A 438 -7.97 -5.16 11.39
CA LYS A 438 -6.89 -6.11 11.66
C LYS A 438 -7.33 -7.14 12.69
N LYS A 439 -6.99 -8.42 12.44
CA LYS A 439 -7.21 -9.54 13.36
C LYS A 439 -5.91 -10.31 13.52
N LEU A 440 -5.66 -10.80 14.71
CA LEU A 440 -4.50 -11.67 14.96
C LEU A 440 -4.78 -13.07 14.36
N ASP A 441 -3.96 -13.47 13.40
CA ASP A 441 -3.99 -14.81 12.82
C ASP A 441 -2.67 -15.54 13.13
N LEU A 442 -2.75 -16.62 13.91
CA LEU A 442 -1.56 -17.41 14.28
C LEU A 442 -0.90 -18.11 13.09
N LYS A 443 -1.59 -18.28 11.95
CA LYS A 443 -0.98 -18.78 10.72
C LYS A 443 -0.11 -17.70 10.06
N GLU A 444 -0.56 -16.45 10.09
CA GLU A 444 0.26 -15.32 9.65
C GLU A 444 1.49 -15.16 10.57
N VAL A 445 1.31 -15.27 11.89
CA VAL A 445 2.43 -15.24 12.86
C VAL A 445 3.43 -16.36 12.59
N TYR A 446 2.98 -17.56 12.25
CA TYR A 446 3.85 -18.68 11.88
C TYR A 446 4.71 -18.40 10.65
N CYS A 447 4.20 -17.61 9.71
CA CYS A 447 4.92 -17.18 8.50
C CYS A 447 5.69 -15.86 8.66
N GLY A 448 5.80 -15.32 9.87
CA GLY A 448 6.55 -14.09 10.15
C GLY A 448 5.79 -12.79 9.91
N LEU A 449 4.45 -12.87 9.74
CA LEU A 449 3.56 -11.73 9.68
C LEU A 449 2.86 -11.54 11.03
N ASP A 450 2.29 -10.35 11.27
CA ASP A 450 1.51 -10.03 12.48
C ASP A 450 2.23 -10.32 13.81
N CYS A 451 3.56 -10.21 13.81
CA CYS A 451 4.43 -10.56 14.94
C CYS A 451 4.61 -9.43 15.95
N GLN A 452 4.23 -8.20 15.60
CA GLN A 452 4.55 -6.96 16.33
C GLN A 452 4.25 -7.04 17.82
N MET A 453 3.01 -7.34 18.15
CA MET A 453 2.52 -7.31 19.52
C MET A 453 3.16 -8.40 20.39
N LEU A 454 3.33 -9.59 19.83
CA LEU A 454 3.94 -10.73 20.52
C LEU A 454 5.42 -10.47 20.80
N LEU A 455 6.16 -9.91 19.84
CA LEU A 455 7.56 -9.51 20.04
C LEU A 455 7.69 -8.45 21.15
N TYR A 456 6.77 -7.50 21.20
CA TYR A 456 6.75 -6.51 22.27
C TYR A 456 6.44 -7.14 23.63
N LEU A 457 5.41 -7.99 23.73
CA LEU A 457 5.05 -8.68 24.96
C LEU A 457 6.23 -9.49 25.51
N PHE A 458 6.89 -10.27 24.65
CA PHE A 458 8.05 -11.08 25.05
C PHE A 458 9.29 -10.24 25.36
N SER A 459 9.44 -9.06 24.76
CA SER A 459 10.52 -8.13 25.15
C SER A 459 10.31 -7.58 26.56
N LEU A 460 9.08 -7.24 26.92
CA LEU A 460 8.75 -6.76 28.26
C LEU A 460 8.93 -7.86 29.31
N THR A 461 8.44 -9.07 29.06
CA THR A 461 8.50 -10.19 30.04
C THR A 461 9.90 -10.79 30.18
N ARG A 462 10.84 -10.49 29.28
CA ARG A 462 12.26 -10.86 29.36
C ARG A 462 13.16 -9.76 29.95
N ASP A 463 12.59 -8.65 30.40
CA ASP A 463 13.33 -7.52 30.96
C ASP A 463 13.96 -7.90 32.31
N ALA A 464 15.13 -8.55 32.26
CA ALA A 464 15.84 -9.01 33.43
C ALA A 464 16.60 -7.84 34.10
N GLY A 465 16.10 -7.39 35.22
CA GLY A 465 16.69 -6.32 36.02
C GLY A 465 16.19 -4.91 35.70
N GLY A 466 15.21 -4.77 34.80
CA GLY A 466 14.56 -3.51 34.46
C GLY A 466 13.17 -3.36 35.09
N ARG A 467 12.37 -2.47 34.51
CA ARG A 467 11.04 -2.07 34.98
C ARG A 467 10.05 -3.24 35.07
N PHE A 468 10.13 -4.21 34.15
CA PHE A 468 9.21 -5.34 34.05
C PHE A 468 9.80 -6.66 34.58
N THR A 469 10.83 -6.58 35.41
CA THR A 469 11.49 -7.76 35.98
C THR A 469 10.48 -8.70 36.66
N GLY A 470 10.46 -9.98 36.23
CA GLY A 470 9.58 -11.01 36.77
C GLY A 470 8.16 -10.97 36.24
N ALA A 471 7.82 -10.05 35.34
CA ALA A 471 6.50 -9.98 34.76
C ALA A 471 6.18 -11.22 33.90
N GLN A 472 4.94 -11.67 33.98
CA GLN A 472 4.38 -12.78 33.21
C GLN A 472 3.51 -12.25 32.06
N PRO A 473 3.50 -12.92 30.89
CA PRO A 473 2.67 -12.51 29.78
C PRO A 473 1.19 -12.81 30.04
N ALA A 474 0.35 -11.76 30.07
CA ALA A 474 -1.10 -11.88 30.19
C ALA A 474 -1.80 -11.89 28.82
N GLY A 475 -1.23 -11.21 27.83
CA GLY A 475 -1.78 -11.22 26.47
C GLY A 475 -1.45 -10.00 25.64
N VAL A 476 -1.93 -10.02 24.41
CA VAL A 476 -1.85 -8.93 23.44
C VAL A 476 -3.25 -8.61 22.93
N LEU A 477 -3.59 -7.33 22.82
CA LEU A 477 -4.91 -6.86 22.42
C LEU A 477 -4.80 -5.80 21.33
N TYR A 478 -5.47 -6.03 20.20
CA TYR A 478 -5.76 -5.01 19.21
C TYR A 478 -7.10 -4.35 19.53
N LEU A 479 -7.11 -3.05 19.72
CA LEU A 479 -8.32 -2.27 19.81
C LEU A 479 -8.61 -1.63 18.44
N LEU A 480 -9.71 -2.05 17.81
CA LEU A 480 -10.16 -1.48 16.54
C LEU A 480 -10.83 -0.13 16.82
N ALA A 481 -10.06 0.94 16.63
CA ALA A 481 -10.41 2.30 17.05
C ALA A 481 -11.31 3.05 16.05
N ASP A 482 -11.45 2.55 14.83
CA ASP A 482 -12.36 3.10 13.81
C ASP A 482 -13.42 2.05 13.45
N PRO A 483 -14.55 2.07 14.16
CA PRO A 483 -15.62 1.12 13.93
C PRO A 483 -16.22 1.31 12.53
N ALA A 484 -16.54 0.21 11.87
CA ALA A 484 -17.13 0.21 10.55
C ALA A 484 -18.37 1.13 10.46
N PRO A 485 -18.53 1.91 9.38
CA PRO A 485 -19.70 2.76 9.20
C PRO A 485 -21.00 1.95 9.29
N GLN A 486 -21.91 2.36 10.17
CA GLN A 486 -23.21 1.72 10.27
C GLN A 486 -24.12 2.21 9.15
N THR A 487 -24.55 1.31 8.27
CA THR A 487 -25.61 1.60 7.30
C THR A 487 -26.96 1.45 8.00
N LEU A 488 -27.60 2.57 8.31
CA LEU A 488 -28.91 2.59 8.97
C LEU A 488 -30.00 2.97 7.99
N PRO A 489 -31.18 2.34 8.06
CA PRO A 489 -32.34 2.80 7.33
C PRO A 489 -32.69 4.25 7.71
N ARG A 490 -33.20 5.01 6.74
CA ARG A 490 -33.56 6.43 6.94
C ARG A 490 -34.56 6.58 8.09
N GLY A 491 -34.18 7.36 9.12
CA GLY A 491 -35.02 7.63 10.29
C GLY A 491 -34.73 6.77 11.52
N GLN A 492 -33.78 5.87 11.47
CA GLN A 492 -33.29 5.17 12.67
C GLN A 492 -32.16 5.95 13.32
N ALA A 493 -32.18 6.00 14.66
CA ALA A 493 -31.07 6.56 15.43
C ALA A 493 -29.83 5.67 15.31
N ALA A 494 -28.64 6.31 15.27
CA ALA A 494 -27.38 5.58 15.32
C ALA A 494 -27.33 4.73 16.61
N ARG A 495 -26.94 3.46 16.46
CA ARG A 495 -26.63 2.62 17.63
C ARG A 495 -25.34 3.12 18.27
N ALA A 496 -25.18 2.84 19.57
CA ALA A 496 -23.92 3.10 20.24
C ALA A 496 -22.78 2.40 19.49
N VAL A 497 -21.64 3.06 19.41
CA VAL A 497 -20.44 2.51 18.78
C VAL A 497 -19.95 1.36 19.64
N GLU A 498 -19.91 0.17 19.09
CA GLU A 498 -19.31 -1.01 19.73
C GLU A 498 -17.88 -1.17 19.23
N TYR A 499 -16.93 -1.01 20.14
CA TYR A 499 -15.53 -1.31 19.88
C TYR A 499 -15.29 -2.81 20.04
N GLN A 500 -14.48 -3.37 19.14
CA GLN A 500 -14.12 -4.78 19.19
C GLN A 500 -12.65 -4.92 19.55
N LEU A 501 -12.37 -5.86 20.42
CA LEU A 501 -11.03 -6.31 20.71
C LEU A 501 -10.73 -7.58 19.91
N ASP A 502 -9.50 -7.67 19.43
CA ASP A 502 -8.93 -8.89 18.87
C ASP A 502 -7.57 -9.14 19.52
N GLY A 503 -7.07 -10.37 19.48
CA GLY A 503 -5.77 -10.66 20.08
C GLY A 503 -5.66 -12.05 20.68
N LEU A 504 -4.66 -12.23 21.54
CA LEU A 504 -4.36 -13.49 22.21
C LEU A 504 -4.20 -13.26 23.71
N VAL A 505 -4.98 -13.95 24.53
CA VAL A 505 -4.98 -13.80 25.99
C VAL A 505 -4.55 -15.12 26.63
N ARG A 506 -3.82 -15.02 27.74
CA ARG A 506 -3.43 -16.17 28.56
C ARG A 506 -4.66 -16.94 29.04
N ASP A 507 -4.72 -18.25 28.79
CA ASP A 507 -5.88 -19.11 29.12
C ASP A 507 -5.93 -19.44 30.63
N GLU A 508 -6.17 -18.43 31.43
CA GLU A 508 -6.35 -18.53 32.89
C GLU A 508 -7.52 -17.65 33.33
N GLN A 509 -8.50 -18.24 34.05
CA GLN A 509 -9.73 -17.52 34.47
C GLN A 509 -9.41 -16.22 35.20
N LYS A 510 -8.43 -16.23 36.10
CA LYS A 510 -8.01 -15.03 36.85
C LYS A 510 -7.59 -13.86 35.98
N ILE A 511 -7.00 -14.16 34.82
CA ILE A 511 -6.61 -13.14 33.84
C ILE A 511 -7.85 -12.55 33.15
N PHE A 512 -8.84 -13.40 32.84
CA PHE A 512 -10.10 -12.95 32.26
C PHE A 512 -10.85 -12.04 33.23
N ASP A 513 -10.98 -12.47 34.50
CA ASP A 513 -11.63 -11.70 35.57
C ASP A 513 -10.91 -10.37 35.87
N ALA A 514 -9.58 -10.36 35.71
CA ALA A 514 -8.79 -9.13 35.86
C ALA A 514 -8.95 -8.17 34.68
N MET A 515 -9.27 -8.68 33.48
CA MET A 515 -9.50 -7.86 32.27
C MET A 515 -10.96 -7.41 32.15
N ASP A 516 -11.93 -8.25 32.48
CA ASP A 516 -13.37 -8.02 32.34
C ASP A 516 -14.10 -8.55 33.59
N ALA A 517 -14.14 -7.72 34.64
CA ALA A 517 -14.68 -8.07 35.94
C ALA A 517 -16.19 -8.41 35.91
N ASP A 518 -16.92 -7.90 34.92
CA ASP A 518 -18.34 -8.13 34.74
C ASP A 518 -18.65 -9.40 33.91
N GLU A 519 -17.65 -10.15 33.47
CA GLU A 519 -17.76 -11.36 32.66
C GLU A 519 -18.65 -11.20 31.40
N THR A 520 -18.63 -10.01 30.82
CA THR A 520 -19.47 -9.67 29.64
C THR A 520 -18.83 -10.10 28.31
N GLY A 521 -17.51 -10.28 28.28
CA GLY A 521 -16.71 -10.45 27.07
C GLY A 521 -16.52 -9.16 26.29
N LYS A 522 -16.95 -8.02 26.83
CA LYS A 522 -16.82 -6.71 26.16
C LYS A 522 -15.36 -6.26 26.06
N TYR A 523 -14.54 -6.63 27.03
CA TYR A 523 -13.14 -6.21 27.13
C TYR A 523 -12.15 -7.36 26.92
N LEU A 524 -12.62 -8.42 26.25
CA LEU A 524 -11.84 -9.59 25.85
C LEU A 524 -11.97 -9.83 24.35
N PRO A 525 -11.01 -10.49 23.69
CA PRO A 525 -11.09 -10.82 22.27
C PRO A 525 -12.05 -12.00 21.97
N PHE A 526 -12.75 -12.50 23.00
CA PHE A 526 -13.75 -13.56 22.92
C PHE A 526 -14.92 -13.28 23.87
N GLY A 527 -16.09 -13.83 23.51
CA GLY A 527 -17.29 -13.69 24.34
C GLY A 527 -17.47 -14.82 25.35
N TYR A 528 -18.44 -14.63 26.25
CA TYR A 528 -18.91 -15.65 27.19
C TYR A 528 -20.16 -16.33 26.67
N ARG A 529 -20.29 -17.62 26.97
CA ARG A 529 -21.48 -18.40 26.70
C ARG A 529 -21.79 -19.29 27.92
N ASN A 530 -22.97 -19.15 28.50
CA ASN A 530 -23.40 -19.88 29.73
C ASN A 530 -22.42 -19.72 30.92
N GLY A 531 -21.88 -18.52 31.11
CA GLY A 531 -20.95 -18.23 32.20
C GLY A 531 -19.53 -18.78 32.03
N ALA A 532 -19.16 -19.20 30.81
CA ALA A 532 -17.83 -19.67 30.48
C ALA A 532 -17.32 -19.03 29.16
N PRO A 533 -16.00 -18.90 28.98
CA PRO A 533 -15.42 -18.43 27.70
C PRO A 533 -15.88 -19.27 26.52
N SER A 534 -16.24 -18.61 25.42
CA SER A 534 -16.77 -19.26 24.21
C SER A 534 -15.84 -20.37 23.70
N PRO A 535 -16.33 -21.60 23.50
CA PRO A 535 -15.54 -22.70 22.98
C PRO A 535 -15.18 -22.53 21.49
N TYR A 536 -15.87 -21.63 20.78
CA TYR A 536 -15.65 -21.35 19.34
C TYR A 536 -14.51 -20.35 19.09
N GLN A 537 -13.92 -19.80 20.13
CA GLN A 537 -12.85 -18.78 20.06
C GLN A 537 -11.62 -19.22 20.87
N LYS A 538 -11.33 -20.53 20.85
CA LYS A 538 -10.14 -21.10 21.52
C LYS A 538 -8.83 -20.58 20.94
N GLU A 539 -8.82 -20.24 19.68
CA GLU A 539 -7.64 -19.65 18.98
C GLU A 539 -7.23 -18.30 19.57
N LYS A 540 -8.15 -17.60 20.25
CA LYS A 540 -7.87 -16.33 20.96
C LYS A 540 -7.28 -16.51 22.37
N ARG A 541 -7.01 -17.74 22.74
CA ARG A 541 -6.47 -18.09 24.06
C ARG A 541 -5.22 -18.97 23.90
N ALA A 542 -4.27 -18.77 24.80
CA ALA A 542 -3.02 -19.54 24.80
C ALA A 542 -2.60 -19.87 26.23
N ASP A 543 -2.35 -21.13 26.49
CA ASP A 543 -1.69 -21.55 27.74
C ASP A 543 -0.21 -21.15 27.76
N SER A 544 0.46 -21.37 28.88
CA SER A 544 1.88 -21.06 29.02
C SER A 544 2.75 -21.78 28.00
N ALA A 545 2.43 -23.04 27.69
CA ALA A 545 3.20 -23.86 26.76
C ALA A 545 3.07 -23.34 25.32
N LYS A 546 1.86 -22.97 24.91
CA LYS A 546 1.62 -22.36 23.58
C LYS A 546 2.33 -21.02 23.45
N LEU A 547 2.27 -20.15 24.47
CA LEU A 547 3.00 -18.88 24.47
C LEU A 547 4.51 -19.10 24.37
N SER A 548 5.07 -20.09 25.06
CA SER A 548 6.48 -20.44 24.96
C SER A 548 6.86 -20.94 23.57
N ARG A 549 6.01 -21.76 22.92
CA ARG A 549 6.24 -22.20 21.53
C ARG A 549 6.22 -21.04 20.54
N ILE A 550 5.26 -20.13 20.68
CA ILE A 550 5.20 -18.91 19.87
C ILE A 550 6.48 -18.09 20.06
N GLN A 551 6.92 -17.91 21.30
CA GLN A 551 8.11 -17.14 21.64
C GLN A 551 9.37 -17.72 20.98
N LEU A 552 9.59 -19.03 21.11
CA LEU A 552 10.74 -19.71 20.49
C LEU A 552 10.71 -19.59 18.97
N HIS A 553 9.53 -19.75 18.36
CA HIS A 553 9.39 -19.62 16.91
C HIS A 553 9.69 -18.19 16.42
N LEU A 554 9.26 -17.16 17.14
CA LEU A 554 9.61 -15.77 16.81
C LEU A 554 11.11 -15.50 16.96
N ASP A 555 11.76 -16.10 17.95
CA ASP A 555 13.22 -16.02 18.10
C ASP A 555 13.94 -16.64 16.91
N ASP A 556 13.44 -17.79 16.43
CA ASP A 556 13.97 -18.45 15.24
C ASP A 556 13.78 -17.61 13.98
N LEU A 557 12.60 -17.01 13.80
CA LEU A 557 12.33 -16.12 12.66
C LEU A 557 13.29 -14.92 12.63
N VAL A 558 13.51 -14.26 13.77
CA VAL A 558 14.45 -13.13 13.87
C VAL A 558 15.88 -13.56 13.55
N THR A 559 16.28 -14.72 14.07
CA THR A 559 17.62 -15.26 13.83
C THR A 559 17.81 -15.64 12.36
N GLN A 560 16.84 -16.34 11.76
CA GLN A 560 16.85 -16.70 10.34
C GLN A 560 16.90 -15.47 9.42
N MET A 561 16.11 -14.44 9.73
CA MET A 561 16.19 -13.17 9.00
C MET A 561 17.61 -12.60 9.02
N GLY A 562 18.25 -12.58 10.19
CA GLY A 562 19.61 -12.08 10.32
C GLY A 562 20.60 -12.90 9.49
N GLU A 563 20.59 -14.22 9.62
CA GLU A 563 21.48 -15.11 8.88
C GLU A 563 21.33 -14.96 7.36
N GLN A 564 20.09 -14.92 6.87
CA GLN A 564 19.78 -14.79 5.45
C GLN A 564 20.18 -13.42 4.90
N LEU A 565 19.92 -12.33 5.63
CA LEU A 565 20.33 -10.99 5.22
C LEU A 565 21.85 -10.88 5.08
N TYR A 566 22.60 -11.37 6.06
CA TYR A 566 24.05 -11.29 6.00
C TYR A 566 24.68 -12.28 5.01
N SER A 567 23.94 -13.30 4.55
CA SER A 567 24.34 -14.13 3.41
C SER A 567 24.03 -13.51 2.05
N GLY A 568 23.41 -12.31 2.04
CA GLY A 568 23.08 -11.59 0.82
C GLY A 568 21.80 -12.02 0.12
N GLN A 569 20.97 -12.84 0.74
CA GLN A 569 19.70 -13.31 0.15
C GLN A 569 18.66 -12.18 0.15
N ILE A 570 18.31 -11.74 -1.04
CA ILE A 570 17.36 -10.64 -1.27
C ILE A 570 16.33 -10.98 -2.35
N ASP A 571 15.91 -12.25 -2.41
CA ASP A 571 15.01 -12.74 -3.45
C ASP A 571 13.67 -12.00 -3.49
N ALA A 572 13.16 -11.75 -4.70
CA ALA A 572 11.84 -11.15 -4.91
C ALA A 572 10.75 -12.25 -4.93
N GLU A 573 10.55 -12.87 -3.79
CA GLU A 573 9.56 -13.93 -3.56
C GLU A 573 8.48 -13.43 -2.60
N PRO A 574 7.48 -12.68 -3.08
CA PRO A 574 6.44 -12.14 -2.23
C PRO A 574 5.59 -13.25 -1.60
N LEU A 575 5.22 -13.08 -0.33
CA LEU A 575 4.33 -13.98 0.38
C LEU A 575 2.87 -13.60 0.08
N VAL A 576 2.15 -14.49 -0.61
CA VAL A 576 0.76 -14.29 -1.01
C VAL A 576 -0.16 -14.99 0.00
N VAL A 577 -0.93 -14.19 0.72
CA VAL A 577 -1.87 -14.71 1.74
C VAL A 577 -3.14 -15.30 1.09
N SER A 578 -3.56 -14.75 -0.04
CA SER A 578 -4.67 -15.28 -0.85
C SER A 578 -4.52 -14.84 -2.30
N SER A 579 -5.12 -15.57 -3.24
CA SER A 579 -5.05 -15.27 -4.69
C SER A 579 -5.46 -13.84 -5.08
N SER A 580 -6.24 -13.16 -4.23
CA SER A 580 -6.66 -11.76 -4.44
C SER A 580 -5.83 -10.73 -3.67
N LYS A 581 -4.81 -11.15 -2.90
CA LYS A 581 -4.04 -10.28 -2.01
C LYS A 581 -2.53 -10.51 -2.18
N SER A 582 -2.04 -10.30 -3.40
CA SER A 582 -0.60 -10.21 -3.60
C SER A 582 -0.07 -8.90 -3.04
N PRO A 583 1.01 -8.91 -2.23
CA PRO A 583 1.63 -7.69 -1.72
C PRO A 583 2.20 -6.80 -2.84
N CYS A 584 2.41 -7.35 -4.03
CA CYS A 584 2.89 -6.60 -5.19
C CYS A 584 1.88 -5.58 -5.72
N THR A 585 0.58 -5.81 -5.53
CA THR A 585 -0.50 -4.89 -5.96
C THR A 585 -0.34 -3.47 -5.37
N TRP A 586 0.21 -3.39 -4.15
CA TRP A 586 0.36 -2.13 -3.41
C TRP A 586 1.84 -1.81 -3.11
N CYS A 587 2.76 -2.42 -3.87
CA CYS A 587 4.19 -2.25 -3.63
C CYS A 587 4.71 -0.98 -4.31
N ASP A 588 5.24 -0.04 -3.53
CA ASP A 588 5.85 1.20 -4.01
C ASP A 588 7.07 0.97 -4.92
N TYR A 589 7.62 -0.23 -4.91
CA TYR A 589 8.84 -0.61 -5.64
C TYR A 589 8.58 -1.48 -6.87
N SER A 590 7.32 -1.68 -7.25
CA SER A 590 6.93 -2.57 -8.36
C SER A 590 7.65 -2.23 -9.67
N PHE A 591 7.80 -0.94 -9.98
CA PHE A 591 8.48 -0.46 -11.20
C PHE A 591 10.01 -0.64 -11.19
N ILE A 592 10.64 -0.82 -10.01
CA ILE A 592 12.08 -1.18 -9.90
C ILE A 592 12.22 -2.70 -9.90
N CYS A 593 11.31 -3.37 -9.20
CA CYS A 593 11.34 -4.81 -9.02
C CYS A 593 11.01 -5.55 -10.31
N CYS A 594 10.01 -5.08 -11.06
CA CYS A 594 9.48 -5.71 -12.26
C CYS A 594 9.09 -7.18 -12.03
N HIS A 595 8.66 -7.54 -10.80
CA HIS A 595 8.22 -8.88 -10.47
C HIS A 595 6.89 -9.19 -11.16
N GLU A 596 6.81 -10.32 -11.82
CA GLU A 596 5.59 -10.81 -12.47
C GLU A 596 4.69 -11.51 -11.45
N THR A 597 3.46 -11.03 -11.31
CA THR A 597 2.47 -11.60 -10.38
C THR A 597 2.15 -13.05 -10.78
N GLY A 598 2.18 -13.95 -9.80
CA GLY A 598 1.96 -15.39 -9.98
C GLY A 598 3.23 -16.20 -10.28
N VAL A 599 4.39 -15.54 -10.46
CA VAL A 599 5.68 -16.20 -10.72
C VAL A 599 6.56 -16.07 -9.48
N HIS A 600 7.19 -17.16 -9.02
CA HIS A 600 8.06 -17.16 -7.84
C HIS A 600 7.44 -16.52 -6.58
N GLU A 601 6.15 -16.76 -6.36
CA GLU A 601 5.43 -16.33 -5.16
C GLU A 601 5.44 -17.45 -4.12
N ARG A 602 5.54 -17.07 -2.84
CA ARG A 602 5.41 -18.01 -1.71
C ARG A 602 3.96 -18.01 -1.24
N ALA A 603 3.37 -19.18 -1.08
CA ALA A 603 2.06 -19.31 -0.44
C ALA A 603 2.19 -19.24 1.08
N LEU A 604 1.10 -18.85 1.76
CA LEU A 604 1.01 -18.92 3.23
C LEU A 604 0.88 -20.39 3.66
N GLU A 605 2.02 -21.02 3.94
CA GLU A 605 2.09 -22.42 4.39
C GLU A 605 2.27 -22.46 5.90
N ALA A 606 1.19 -22.74 6.62
CA ALA A 606 1.20 -22.94 8.05
C ALA A 606 0.36 -24.17 8.43
N PRO A 607 0.70 -24.89 9.52
CA PRO A 607 -0.14 -25.96 10.05
C PRO A 607 -1.57 -25.48 10.31
N ALA A 608 -2.55 -26.37 10.24
CA ALA A 608 -3.94 -26.04 10.50
C ALA A 608 -4.15 -25.42 11.89
N LYS A 609 -3.41 -25.91 12.89
CA LYS A 609 -3.38 -25.42 14.27
C LYS A 609 -1.91 -25.08 14.65
N PRO A 610 -1.39 -23.89 14.25
CA PRO A 610 -0.02 -23.52 14.61
C PRO A 610 0.15 -23.47 16.13
N PHE A 611 1.33 -23.88 16.58
CA PHE A 611 1.71 -23.85 17.99
C PHE A 611 0.89 -24.75 18.95
N GLU A 612 0.01 -25.60 18.43
CA GLU A 612 -0.56 -26.71 19.22
C GLU A 612 0.45 -27.88 19.24
N PRO A 613 0.42 -28.77 20.28
CA PRO A 613 1.20 -30.00 20.23
C PRO A 613 0.77 -30.84 19.03
N GLU A 614 1.71 -31.51 18.38
CA GLU A 614 1.35 -32.51 17.36
C GLU A 614 0.49 -33.59 18.01
N GLU A 615 -0.70 -33.82 17.49
CA GLU A 615 -1.53 -34.94 17.94
C GLU A 615 -0.79 -36.22 17.52
N GLU A 616 -0.31 -37.01 18.51
CA GLU A 616 0.20 -38.34 18.23
C GLU A 616 -0.90 -39.11 17.47
N PRO A 617 -0.58 -39.80 16.38
CA PRO A 617 -1.59 -40.57 15.66
C PRO A 617 -2.16 -41.61 16.61
N GLU A 618 -3.47 -41.51 16.88
CA GLU A 618 -4.17 -42.56 17.64
C GLU A 618 -3.84 -43.91 16.97
N GLU A 619 -3.06 -44.75 17.64
CA GLU A 619 -2.92 -46.15 17.29
C GLU A 619 -4.36 -46.72 17.28
N LYS A 620 -4.89 -46.93 16.08
CA LYS A 620 -6.11 -47.73 15.94
C LYS A 620 -5.81 -49.09 16.50
N GLU A 621 -6.26 -49.35 17.72
CA GLU A 621 -6.33 -50.73 18.23
C GLU A 621 -7.11 -51.55 17.20
N GLU A 622 -6.43 -52.36 16.44
CA GLU A 622 -7.02 -53.46 15.71
C GLU A 622 -7.67 -54.37 16.75
N GLN A 623 -9.00 -54.28 16.83
CA GLN A 623 -9.77 -55.26 17.59
C GLN A 623 -9.62 -56.62 16.90
N PRO A 624 -9.38 -57.70 17.70
CA PRO A 624 -9.14 -59.07 17.21
C PRO A 624 -10.35 -59.74 16.57
#